data_50f5e14f34fae415ead353f3d0b28911
#
_entry.id   50f5e14f34fae415ead353f3d0b28911
#
_cell.length_a   1.000
_cell.length_b   1.000
_cell.length_c   1.000
_cell.angle_alpha   90.00
_cell.angle_beta   90.00
_cell.angle_gamma   90.00
#
_symmetry.space_group_name_H-M   'P 1'
#
loop_
_entity.id
_entity.type
_entity.pdbx_description
1 polymer ?
#
loop_
_entity_poly.entity_id
_entity_poly.type
_entity_poly.pdbx_seq_one_letter_code
_entity_poly.pdbx_strand_id
1 'polypeptide(L)'
;MNIGYVLIATLTFPGVILHELGHKIFCHLTGVHVIKTCLFRFGNPCGYVKYIAPDRYIQSFFIAVGPLITNTAFALLCYWISTKVEFKIEIILIWLGASIAMHAFPSSVDGKTLWQDTKRYFRHNFLVIFAFPFSLIILIATLLRRLLFDIIYAIVLYLVVSPWFWEQVS
;
A
#
# COMPACT_ATOMS: atom_id res chain seq x y z
N MET A 1 21.39 6.18 -6.29
CA MET A 1 20.52 5.06 -5.82
C MET A 1 20.45 5.15 -4.31
N ASN A 2 19.26 5.24 -3.71
CA ASN A 2 19.17 5.30 -2.24
C ASN A 2 19.33 3.87 -1.70
N ILE A 3 20.56 3.55 -1.28
CA ILE A 3 20.93 2.19 -0.80
C ILE A 3 20.06 1.76 0.38
N GLY A 4 19.75 2.69 1.30
CA GLY A 4 18.88 2.40 2.45
C GLY A 4 17.46 1.95 2.03
N TYR A 5 16.88 2.59 1.01
CA TYR A 5 15.58 2.17 0.49
C TYR A 5 15.61 0.75 -0.10
N VAL A 6 16.63 0.43 -0.92
CA VAL A 6 16.76 -0.90 -1.53
C VAL A 6 16.98 -1.97 -0.46
N LEU A 7 17.76 -1.68 0.57
CA LEU A 7 17.99 -2.60 1.69
C LEU A 7 16.69 -2.91 2.45
N ILE A 8 15.93 -1.87 2.84
CA ILE A 8 14.65 -2.04 3.54
C ILE A 8 13.67 -2.81 2.65
N ALA A 9 13.50 -2.42 1.39
CA ALA A 9 12.60 -3.10 0.46
C ALA A 9 13.01 -4.57 0.20
N THR A 10 14.31 -4.89 0.28
CA THR A 10 14.80 -6.27 0.17
C THR A 10 14.47 -7.08 1.44
N LEU A 11 14.63 -6.50 2.61
CA LEU A 11 14.29 -7.16 3.88
C LEU A 11 12.77 -7.34 4.05
N THR A 12 11.98 -6.47 3.43
CA THR A 12 10.51 -6.48 3.47
C THR A 12 9.89 -6.78 2.10
N PHE A 13 10.56 -7.63 1.30
CA PHE A 13 10.15 -7.94 -0.07
C PHE A 13 8.72 -8.51 -0.21
N PRO A 14 8.15 -9.29 0.76
CA PRO A 14 6.78 -9.77 0.61
C PRO A 14 5.77 -8.61 0.54
N GLY A 15 6.03 -7.53 1.28
CA GLY A 15 5.21 -6.33 1.24
C GLY A 15 5.28 -5.62 -0.11
N VAL A 16 6.46 -5.55 -0.73
CA VAL A 16 6.62 -4.99 -2.10
C VAL A 16 5.84 -5.82 -3.11
N ILE A 17 5.97 -7.15 -3.06
CA ILE A 17 5.26 -8.07 -3.97
C ILE A 17 3.75 -7.86 -3.87
N LEU A 18 3.22 -7.82 -2.64
CA LEU A 18 1.78 -7.67 -2.42
C LEU A 18 1.28 -6.27 -2.83
N HIS A 19 2.10 -5.22 -2.65
CA HIS A 19 1.82 -3.86 -3.11
C HIS A 19 1.62 -3.82 -4.64
N GLU A 20 2.56 -4.37 -5.39
CA GLU A 20 2.45 -4.41 -6.86
C GLU A 20 1.30 -5.32 -7.32
N LEU A 21 1.06 -6.41 -6.59
CA LEU A 21 -0.10 -7.27 -6.85
C LEU A 21 -1.41 -6.53 -6.59
N GLY A 22 -1.47 -5.67 -5.56
CA GLY A 22 -2.60 -4.79 -5.28
C GLY A 22 -2.91 -3.90 -6.48
N HIS A 23 -1.93 -3.17 -7.03
CA HIS A 23 -2.10 -2.38 -8.25
C HIS A 23 -2.64 -3.23 -9.41
N LYS A 24 -2.05 -4.40 -9.63
CA LYS A 24 -2.47 -5.30 -10.71
C LYS A 24 -3.92 -5.79 -10.54
N ILE A 25 -4.30 -6.20 -9.33
CA ILE A 25 -5.68 -6.63 -9.03
C ILE A 25 -6.66 -5.51 -9.32
N PHE A 26 -6.40 -4.29 -8.85
CA PHE A 26 -7.30 -3.17 -9.06
C PHE A 26 -7.32 -2.68 -10.51
N CYS A 27 -6.24 -2.83 -11.28
CA CYS A 27 -6.29 -2.65 -12.73
C CYS A 27 -7.31 -3.61 -13.36
N HIS A 28 -7.26 -4.91 -13.02
CA HIS A 28 -8.19 -5.90 -13.56
C HIS A 28 -9.64 -5.64 -13.11
N LEU A 29 -9.86 -5.32 -11.82
CA LEU A 29 -11.21 -5.03 -11.31
C LEU A 29 -11.84 -3.79 -11.93
N THR A 30 -11.02 -2.82 -12.33
CA THR A 30 -11.48 -1.58 -12.96
C THR A 30 -11.45 -1.62 -14.49
N GLY A 31 -11.06 -2.75 -15.08
CA GLY A 31 -11.00 -2.93 -16.54
C GLY A 31 -9.83 -2.21 -17.22
N VAL A 32 -8.80 -1.82 -16.45
CA VAL A 32 -7.61 -1.17 -17.00
C VAL A 32 -6.59 -2.21 -17.45
N HIS A 33 -6.14 -2.12 -18.69
CA HIS A 33 -5.19 -3.07 -19.25
C HIS A 33 -3.78 -2.90 -18.66
N VAL A 34 -3.22 -3.99 -18.13
CA VAL A 34 -1.84 -4.05 -17.61
C VAL A 34 -0.89 -4.41 -18.73
N ILE A 35 0.09 -3.54 -19.00
CA ILE A 35 1.10 -3.72 -20.05
C ILE A 35 2.25 -4.60 -19.55
N LYS A 36 2.74 -4.33 -18.33
CA LYS A 36 3.89 -5.04 -17.77
C LYS A 36 3.85 -5.01 -16.25
N THR A 37 4.19 -6.15 -15.64
CA THR A 37 4.32 -6.27 -14.17
C THR A 37 5.72 -6.77 -13.81
N CYS A 38 6.32 -6.16 -12.82
CA CYS A 38 7.50 -6.64 -12.13
C CYS A 38 7.21 -6.57 -10.63
N LEU A 39 6.90 -7.72 -10.01
CA LEU A 39 6.50 -7.77 -8.61
C LEU A 39 7.65 -7.46 -7.66
N PHE A 40 8.87 -7.89 -8.01
CA PHE A 40 10.07 -7.59 -7.23
C PHE A 40 11.33 -7.65 -8.11
N ARG A 41 12.27 -6.73 -7.85
CA ARG A 41 13.63 -6.75 -8.39
C ARG A 41 14.57 -6.00 -7.46
N PHE A 42 15.85 -6.32 -7.51
CA PHE A 42 16.89 -5.53 -6.85
C PHE A 42 17.14 -4.24 -7.65
N GLY A 43 16.60 -3.13 -7.17
CA GLY A 43 16.73 -1.85 -7.85
C GLY A 43 15.76 -0.80 -7.31
N ASN A 44 15.74 0.38 -7.94
CA ASN A 44 14.81 1.45 -7.62
C ASN A 44 14.05 1.86 -8.90
N PRO A 45 12.73 1.62 -8.98
CA PRO A 45 11.88 1.00 -7.97
C PRO A 45 12.12 -0.51 -7.83
N CYS A 46 11.81 -1.08 -6.64
CA CYS A 46 11.94 -2.49 -6.35
C CYS A 46 10.81 -3.35 -6.97
N GLY A 47 9.72 -2.73 -7.38
CA GLY A 47 8.62 -3.32 -8.14
C GLY A 47 7.96 -2.26 -9.01
N TYR A 48 7.08 -2.66 -9.93
CA TYR A 48 6.22 -1.75 -10.69
C TYR A 48 5.13 -2.50 -11.46
N VAL A 49 4.00 -1.83 -11.65
CA VAL A 49 2.95 -2.21 -12.60
C VAL A 49 2.78 -1.08 -13.62
N LYS A 50 2.97 -1.40 -14.90
CA LYS A 50 2.70 -0.48 -16.01
C LYS A 50 1.35 -0.83 -16.62
N TYR A 51 0.47 0.15 -16.72
CA TYR A 51 -0.88 0.00 -17.26
C TYR A 51 -1.21 1.17 -18.21
N ILE A 52 -2.22 0.99 -19.05
CA ILE A 52 -2.75 2.04 -19.93
C ILE A 52 -3.37 3.12 -19.04
N ALA A 53 -3.23 4.40 -19.45
CA ALA A 53 -3.84 5.51 -18.71
C ALA A 53 -5.35 5.26 -18.55
N PRO A 54 -5.88 5.32 -17.31
CA PRO A 54 -7.30 5.13 -17.05
C PRO A 54 -8.17 6.17 -17.79
N ASP A 55 -9.35 5.75 -18.25
CA ASP A 55 -10.31 6.63 -18.92
C ASP A 55 -11.19 7.40 -17.94
N ARG A 56 -11.27 6.93 -16.69
CA ARG A 56 -12.13 7.51 -15.64
C ARG A 56 -11.33 7.72 -14.37
N TYR A 57 -11.62 8.84 -13.68
CA TYR A 57 -10.99 9.14 -12.39
C TYR A 57 -11.11 8.01 -11.35
N ILE A 58 -12.29 7.37 -11.29
CA ILE A 58 -12.55 6.29 -10.34
C ILE A 58 -11.59 5.11 -10.52
N GLN A 59 -11.18 4.82 -11.74
CA GLN A 59 -10.18 3.78 -12.03
C GLN A 59 -8.81 4.18 -11.46
N SER A 60 -8.34 5.41 -11.73
CA SER A 60 -7.09 5.94 -11.15
C SER A 60 -7.11 5.89 -9.63
N PHE A 61 -8.23 6.27 -9.02
CA PHE A 61 -8.38 6.27 -7.57
C PHE A 61 -8.25 4.86 -6.99
N PHE A 62 -9.02 3.89 -7.50
CA PHE A 62 -8.97 2.53 -6.98
C PHE A 62 -7.64 1.84 -7.26
N ILE A 63 -6.99 2.09 -8.38
CA ILE A 63 -5.66 1.57 -8.67
C ILE A 63 -4.63 2.13 -7.68
N ALA A 64 -4.69 3.43 -7.38
CA ALA A 64 -3.76 4.06 -6.44
C ALA A 64 -3.98 3.60 -4.99
N VAL A 65 -5.23 3.36 -4.58
CA VAL A 65 -5.60 2.92 -3.21
C VAL A 65 -5.54 1.39 -3.07
N GLY A 66 -5.52 0.66 -4.16
CA GLY A 66 -5.52 -0.80 -4.18
C GLY A 66 -4.51 -1.44 -3.22
N PRO A 67 -3.23 -1.05 -3.26
CA PRO A 67 -2.23 -1.56 -2.32
C PRO A 67 -2.56 -1.29 -0.86
N LEU A 68 -3.14 -0.12 -0.53
CA LEU A 68 -3.56 0.18 0.83
C LEU A 68 -4.60 -0.82 1.32
N ILE A 69 -5.58 -1.15 0.49
CA ILE A 69 -6.65 -2.09 0.83
C ILE A 69 -6.08 -3.51 0.96
N THR A 70 -5.35 -3.99 -0.05
CA THR A 70 -4.84 -5.37 -0.08
C THR A 70 -3.81 -5.60 1.02
N ASN A 71 -2.81 -4.72 1.15
CA ASN A 71 -1.76 -4.91 2.14
C ASN A 71 -2.29 -4.79 3.56
N THR A 72 -3.22 -3.85 3.84
CA THR A 72 -3.85 -3.77 5.16
C THR A 72 -4.60 -5.04 5.51
N ALA A 73 -5.43 -5.56 4.59
CA ALA A 73 -6.20 -6.77 4.82
C ALA A 73 -5.29 -7.99 5.09
N PHE A 74 -4.24 -8.16 4.28
CA PHE A 74 -3.30 -9.27 4.46
C PHE A 74 -2.40 -9.10 5.70
N ALA A 75 -1.99 -7.88 6.06
CA ALA A 75 -1.25 -7.63 7.28
C ALA A 75 -2.08 -7.97 8.52
N LEU A 76 -3.34 -7.53 8.57
CA LEU A 76 -4.27 -7.86 9.64
C LEU A 76 -4.50 -9.38 9.75
N LEU A 77 -4.62 -10.07 8.62
CA LEU A 77 -4.75 -11.53 8.58
C LEU A 77 -3.50 -12.22 9.16
N CYS A 78 -2.30 -11.79 8.76
CA CYS A 78 -1.04 -12.33 9.31
C CYS A 78 -0.96 -12.11 10.82
N TYR A 79 -1.27 -10.91 11.30
CA TYR A 79 -1.25 -10.60 12.72
C TYR A 79 -2.33 -11.39 13.50
N TRP A 80 -3.52 -11.55 12.92
CA TRP A 80 -4.56 -12.36 13.55
C TRP A 80 -4.18 -13.83 13.65
N ILE A 81 -3.59 -14.41 12.60
CA ILE A 81 -3.13 -15.81 12.64
C ILE A 81 -1.97 -15.94 13.63
N SER A 82 -1.08 -14.95 13.74
CA SER A 82 0.06 -15.01 14.67
C SER A 82 -0.37 -15.21 16.12
N THR A 83 -1.55 -14.71 16.51
CA THR A 83 -2.09 -14.91 17.87
C THR A 83 -2.60 -16.33 18.14
N LYS A 84 -2.62 -17.23 17.15
CA LYS A 84 -3.21 -18.58 17.23
C LYS A 84 -2.19 -19.70 17.06
N VAL A 85 -0.91 -19.36 16.82
CA VAL A 85 0.12 -20.33 16.46
C VAL A 85 1.27 -20.34 17.47
N GLU A 86 2.12 -21.36 17.38
CA GLU A 86 3.32 -21.47 18.22
C GLU A 86 4.35 -20.37 17.94
N PHE A 87 5.13 -20.03 18.95
CA PHE A 87 6.10 -18.92 18.97
C PHE A 87 6.99 -18.81 17.72
N LYS A 88 7.49 -19.93 17.18
CA LYS A 88 8.34 -19.89 15.98
C LYS A 88 7.61 -19.40 14.74
N ILE A 89 6.35 -19.85 14.56
CA ILE A 89 5.49 -19.44 13.43
C ILE A 89 4.97 -18.03 13.68
N GLU A 90 4.67 -17.68 14.93
CA GLU A 90 4.26 -16.34 15.32
C GLU A 90 5.26 -15.27 14.87
N ILE A 91 6.56 -15.43 15.14
CA ILE A 91 7.61 -14.49 14.72
C ILE A 91 7.62 -14.29 13.20
N ILE A 92 7.50 -15.39 12.43
CA ILE A 92 7.47 -15.32 10.98
C ILE A 92 6.24 -14.55 10.49
N LEU A 93 5.08 -14.78 11.09
CA LEU A 93 3.83 -14.10 10.72
C LEU A 93 3.83 -12.62 11.14
N ILE A 94 4.42 -12.28 12.28
CA ILE A 94 4.60 -10.88 12.69
C ILE A 94 5.52 -10.16 11.71
N TRP A 95 6.66 -10.76 11.35
CA TRP A 95 7.55 -10.20 10.34
C TRP A 95 6.86 -10.02 8.98
N LEU A 96 6.10 -11.02 8.55
CA LEU A 96 5.35 -10.98 7.28
C LEU A 96 4.29 -9.88 7.32
N GLY A 97 3.50 -9.80 8.40
CA GLY A 97 2.51 -8.75 8.61
C GLY A 97 3.12 -7.35 8.63
N ALA A 98 4.24 -7.16 9.35
CA ALA A 98 4.97 -5.91 9.39
C ALA A 98 5.52 -5.53 8.01
N SER A 99 6.13 -6.49 7.30
CA SER A 99 6.60 -6.30 5.93
C SER A 99 5.48 -5.81 5.02
N ILE A 100 4.31 -6.45 5.07
CA ILE A 100 3.16 -6.11 4.24
C ILE A 100 2.59 -4.75 4.63
N ALA A 101 2.42 -4.47 5.92
CA ALA A 101 1.88 -3.20 6.43
C ALA A 101 2.75 -2.00 6.05
N MET A 102 4.07 -2.13 6.13
CA MET A 102 5.03 -1.07 5.75
C MET A 102 4.95 -0.68 4.27
N HIS A 103 4.38 -1.52 3.43
CA HIS A 103 4.20 -1.25 2.00
C HIS A 103 2.72 -1.02 1.62
N ALA A 104 1.83 -0.74 2.61
CA ALA A 104 0.42 -0.49 2.34
C ALA A 104 0.17 0.85 1.65
N PHE A 105 0.88 1.90 2.04
CA PHE A 105 0.65 3.23 1.48
C PHE A 105 1.16 3.37 0.05
N PRO A 106 0.42 4.14 -0.79
CA PRO A 106 0.83 4.47 -2.13
C PRO A 106 2.25 5.06 -2.17
N SER A 107 3.02 4.70 -3.17
CA SER A 107 4.35 5.26 -3.39
C SER A 107 4.26 6.74 -3.78
N SER A 108 5.40 7.45 -3.74
CA SER A 108 5.44 8.85 -4.20
C SER A 108 5.08 9.01 -5.68
N VAL A 109 5.23 7.96 -6.47
CA VAL A 109 4.80 7.94 -7.88
C VAL A 109 3.30 7.82 -7.97
N ASP A 110 2.69 6.89 -7.21
CA ASP A 110 1.23 6.66 -7.20
C ASP A 110 0.48 7.91 -6.71
N GLY A 111 0.95 8.51 -5.62
CA GLY A 111 0.36 9.73 -5.09
C GLY A 111 0.45 10.92 -6.07
N LYS A 112 1.57 11.08 -6.76
CA LYS A 112 1.72 12.11 -7.79
C LYS A 112 0.82 11.84 -9.01
N THR A 113 0.75 10.59 -9.46
CA THR A 113 -0.11 10.19 -10.58
C THR A 113 -1.57 10.46 -10.24
N LEU A 114 -2.04 10.00 -9.07
CA LEU A 114 -3.40 10.26 -8.61
C LEU A 114 -3.70 11.77 -8.52
N TRP A 115 -2.77 12.57 -8.01
CA TRP A 115 -2.92 14.01 -7.93
C TRP A 115 -3.01 14.69 -9.31
N GLN A 116 -2.20 14.24 -10.27
CA GLN A 116 -2.25 14.73 -11.65
C GLN A 116 -3.58 14.36 -12.31
N ASP A 117 -4.05 13.13 -12.12
CA ASP A 117 -5.33 12.67 -12.63
C ASP A 117 -6.49 13.44 -11.99
N THR A 118 -6.44 13.69 -10.68
CA THR A 118 -7.45 14.53 -9.99
C THR A 118 -7.58 15.90 -10.66
N LYS A 119 -6.46 16.58 -10.95
CA LYS A 119 -6.47 17.87 -11.63
C LYS A 119 -6.96 17.78 -13.08
N ARG A 120 -6.60 16.71 -13.80
CA ARG A 120 -7.02 16.48 -15.18
C ARG A 120 -8.52 16.28 -15.27
N TYR A 121 -9.07 15.41 -14.44
CA TYR A 121 -10.49 15.07 -14.47
C TYR A 121 -11.37 16.15 -13.85
N PHE A 122 -10.87 16.93 -12.91
CA PHE A 122 -11.60 18.08 -12.34
C PHE A 122 -12.05 19.08 -13.42
N ARG A 123 -11.24 19.28 -14.45
CA ARG A 123 -11.58 20.20 -15.58
C ARG A 123 -12.77 19.72 -16.40
N HIS A 124 -13.12 18.43 -16.34
CA HIS A 124 -14.15 17.80 -17.16
C HIS A 124 -15.33 17.28 -16.34
N ASN A 125 -15.16 17.10 -15.02
CA ASN A 125 -16.18 16.57 -14.15
C ASN A 125 -16.08 17.21 -12.75
N PHE A 126 -17.03 18.10 -12.47
CA PHE A 126 -17.09 18.81 -11.18
C PHE A 126 -17.25 17.85 -9.97
N LEU A 127 -17.86 16.67 -10.15
CA LEU A 127 -18.01 15.70 -9.06
C LEU A 127 -16.68 15.18 -8.50
N VAL A 128 -15.58 15.33 -9.25
CA VAL A 128 -14.22 15.01 -8.79
C VAL A 128 -13.78 15.90 -7.61
N ILE A 129 -14.47 17.03 -7.35
CA ILE A 129 -14.21 17.90 -6.20
C ILE A 129 -14.36 17.14 -4.87
N PHE A 130 -15.30 16.19 -4.79
CA PHE A 130 -15.48 15.36 -3.60
C PHE A 130 -14.34 14.36 -3.39
N ALA A 131 -13.61 14.01 -4.43
CA ALA A 131 -12.44 13.15 -4.35
C ALA A 131 -11.14 13.93 -4.03
N PHE A 132 -11.15 15.26 -4.17
CA PHE A 132 -9.99 16.11 -3.94
C PHE A 132 -9.41 15.97 -2.52
N PRO A 133 -10.22 16.01 -1.42
CA PRO A 133 -9.67 15.81 -0.08
C PRO A 133 -9.03 14.45 0.11
N PHE A 134 -9.58 13.38 -0.47
CA PHE A 134 -9.00 12.05 -0.39
C PHE A 134 -7.67 11.95 -1.13
N SER A 135 -7.57 12.52 -2.34
CA SER A 135 -6.32 12.55 -3.09
C SER A 135 -5.25 13.41 -2.41
N LEU A 136 -5.66 14.48 -1.72
CA LEU A 136 -4.77 15.31 -0.92
C LEU A 136 -4.26 14.56 0.31
N ILE A 137 -5.13 13.84 1.03
CA ILE A 137 -4.74 12.99 2.16
C ILE A 137 -3.72 11.93 1.71
N ILE A 138 -3.97 11.26 0.58
CA ILE A 138 -3.03 10.28 0.02
C ILE A 138 -1.69 10.94 -0.32
N LEU A 139 -1.71 12.12 -0.94
CA LEU A 139 -0.49 12.86 -1.24
C LEU A 139 0.29 13.22 0.03
N ILE A 140 -0.40 13.70 1.07
CA ILE A 140 0.20 14.00 2.38
C ILE A 140 0.76 12.73 3.01
N ALA A 141 0.01 11.62 3.00
CA ALA A 141 0.48 10.33 3.51
C ALA A 141 1.76 9.86 2.80
N THR A 142 1.87 10.04 1.47
CA THR A 142 3.09 9.72 0.72
C THR A 142 4.29 10.61 1.09
N LEU A 143 4.04 11.84 1.51
CA LEU A 143 5.09 12.74 2.01
C LEU A 143 5.53 12.36 3.44
N LEU A 144 4.57 12.01 4.31
CA LEU A 144 4.81 11.56 5.68
C LEU A 144 5.55 10.21 5.74
N ARG A 145 5.47 9.42 4.69
CA ARG A 145 6.23 8.16 4.56
C ARG A 145 7.73 8.34 4.81
N ARG A 146 8.29 9.50 4.53
CA ARG A 146 9.68 9.87 4.84
C ARG A 146 9.97 9.97 6.36
N LEU A 147 8.93 10.07 7.20
CA LEU A 147 8.99 10.24 8.64
C LEU A 147 8.68 8.95 9.42
N LEU A 148 9.02 7.78 8.88
CA LEU A 148 8.78 6.47 9.51
C LEU A 148 7.29 6.12 9.70
N PHE A 149 6.40 6.82 9.00
CA PHE A 149 4.95 6.61 9.10
C PHE A 149 4.55 5.16 8.78
N ASP A 150 5.25 4.51 7.85
CA ASP A 150 5.03 3.12 7.48
C ASP A 150 5.25 2.17 8.66
N ILE A 151 6.28 2.43 9.49
CA ILE A 151 6.59 1.63 10.68
C ILE A 151 5.51 1.85 11.75
N ILE A 152 5.14 3.10 12.00
CA ILE A 152 4.07 3.44 12.96
C ILE A 152 2.77 2.74 12.55
N TYR A 153 2.43 2.78 11.28
CA TYR A 153 1.23 2.10 10.76
C TYR A 153 1.28 0.59 11.01
N ALA A 154 2.41 -0.06 10.74
CA ALA A 154 2.58 -1.49 10.98
C ALA A 154 2.42 -1.85 12.47
N ILE A 155 2.97 -1.01 13.37
CA ILE A 155 2.82 -1.18 14.83
C ILE A 155 1.35 -1.00 15.25
N VAL A 156 0.68 0.05 14.76
CA VAL A 156 -0.74 0.30 15.09
C VAL A 156 -1.62 -0.88 14.65
N LEU A 157 -1.44 -1.39 13.43
CA LEU A 157 -2.19 -2.56 12.97
C LEU A 157 -1.92 -3.80 13.83
N TYR A 158 -0.70 -4.02 14.27
CA TYR A 158 -0.37 -5.11 15.19
C TYR A 158 -1.07 -4.96 16.54
N LEU A 159 -1.02 -3.76 17.14
CA LEU A 159 -1.66 -3.47 18.42
C LEU A 159 -3.17 -3.65 18.38
N VAL A 160 -3.81 -3.24 17.28
CA VAL A 160 -5.27 -3.42 17.08
C VAL A 160 -5.69 -4.89 17.14
N VAL A 161 -4.84 -5.80 16.68
CA VAL A 161 -5.13 -7.24 16.63
C VAL A 161 -4.62 -7.97 17.87
N SER A 162 -3.62 -7.42 18.57
CA SER A 162 -2.98 -8.05 19.70
C SER A 162 -3.93 -8.21 20.90
N PRO A 163 -4.11 -9.41 21.47
CA PRO A 163 -4.92 -9.61 22.66
C PRO A 163 -4.42 -8.79 23.84
N TRP A 164 -3.12 -8.59 23.97
CA TRP A 164 -2.51 -7.79 25.03
C TRP A 164 -3.05 -6.35 25.05
N PHE A 165 -3.26 -5.73 23.90
CA PHE A 165 -3.82 -4.37 23.83
C PHE A 165 -5.24 -4.31 24.40
N TRP A 166 -6.08 -5.28 24.07
CA TRP A 166 -7.47 -5.31 24.54
C TRP A 166 -7.61 -5.65 26.01
N GLU A 167 -6.69 -6.44 26.58
CA GLU A 167 -6.63 -6.72 28.01
C GLU A 167 -6.23 -5.49 28.86
N GLN A 168 -5.54 -4.50 28.28
CA GLN A 168 -5.18 -3.25 28.96
C GLN A 168 -6.29 -2.18 28.86
N VAL A 169 -7.20 -2.29 27.92
CA VAL A 169 -8.25 -1.30 27.63
C VAL A 169 -9.60 -1.72 28.23
N SER A 170 -9.76 -3.02 28.55
CA SER A 170 -10.94 -3.56 29.23
C SER A 170 -10.84 -3.46 30.75
#